data_34472c069c5d53ce3c60e5642ba1dd0d
#
_entry.id   34472c069c5d53ce3c60e5642ba1dd0d
#
_cell.length_a   1.000
_cell.length_b   1.000
_cell.length_c   1.000
_cell.angle_alpha   90.00
_cell.angle_beta   90.00
_cell.angle_gamma   90.00
#
_symmetry.space_group_name_H-M   'P 1'
#
loop_
_entity.id
_entity.type
_entity.pdbx_description
1 polymer ?
#
loop_
_entity_poly.entity_id
_entity_poly.type
_entity_poly.pdbx_seq_one_letter_code
_entity_poly.pdbx_strand_id
1 'polypeptide(L)'
;AIAKQIDDLDLAIIDKRRPQANVTEVMNVIGDVEGKTCIIVDDIVDTAGTLCTAAEALKAEGAKEVVCYITHAVFSGPAIERIAASKLDRMIVTDTIPLSAEAKACNKIFQLSLDRLLAESIRRVSNEESISAMFR
;
A
#
# COMPACT_ATOMS: atom_id res chain seq x y z
N ALA A 1 -9.98 6.31 9.33
CA ALA A 1 -9.01 6.93 10.25
C ALA A 1 -7.96 7.74 9.48
N ILE A 2 -7.17 7.15 8.56
CA ILE A 2 -6.07 7.82 7.83
C ILE A 2 -6.58 9.00 6.97
N ALA A 3 -7.65 8.82 6.21
CA ALA A 3 -8.21 9.87 5.35
C ALA A 3 -8.60 11.15 6.11
N LYS A 4 -9.03 11.04 7.37
CA LYS A 4 -9.33 12.20 8.24
C LYS A 4 -8.09 12.92 8.79
N GLN A 5 -6.94 12.25 8.78
CA GLN A 5 -5.66 12.84 9.26
C GLN A 5 -4.90 13.55 8.13
N ILE A 6 -5.26 13.29 6.89
CA ILE A 6 -4.66 13.90 5.70
C ILE A 6 -5.75 14.75 5.04
N ASP A 7 -5.97 15.96 5.56
CA ASP A 7 -6.78 17.05 4.98
C ASP A 7 -7.97 16.61 4.10
N ASP A 8 -8.94 15.88 4.69
CA ASP A 8 -10.23 15.56 4.08
C ASP A 8 -10.15 14.85 2.70
N LEU A 9 -9.27 13.85 2.58
CA LEU A 9 -9.18 13.04 1.36
C LEU A 9 -10.49 12.30 1.08
N ASP A 10 -10.90 12.30 -0.18
CA ASP A 10 -11.98 11.46 -0.66
C ASP A 10 -11.66 9.97 -0.44
N LEU A 11 -12.68 9.19 -0.11
CA LEU A 11 -12.57 7.76 0.06
C LEU A 11 -13.15 7.04 -1.15
N ALA A 12 -12.34 6.22 -1.83
CA ALA A 12 -12.82 5.24 -2.78
C ALA A 12 -12.82 3.84 -2.15
N ILE A 13 -13.80 3.04 -2.53
CA ILE A 13 -13.93 1.66 -2.06
C ILE A 13 -13.73 0.73 -3.25
N ILE A 14 -12.85 -0.25 -3.08
CA ILE A 14 -12.68 -1.33 -4.05
C ILE A 14 -13.45 -2.55 -3.54
N ASP A 15 -14.60 -2.82 -4.17
CA ASP A 15 -15.43 -3.99 -3.86
C ASP A 15 -14.97 -5.19 -4.69
N LYS A 16 -14.49 -6.21 -3.99
CA LYS A 16 -14.03 -7.46 -4.58
C LYS A 16 -15.17 -8.46 -4.64
N ARG A 17 -15.76 -8.67 -5.81
CA ARG A 17 -16.81 -9.66 -6.02
C ARG A 17 -16.29 -10.87 -6.76
N ARG A 18 -16.62 -12.06 -6.25
CA ARG A 18 -16.53 -13.32 -6.97
C ARG A 18 -17.94 -13.72 -7.42
N PRO A 19 -18.34 -13.39 -8.66
CA PRO A 19 -19.72 -13.67 -9.09
C PRO A 19 -20.05 -15.16 -9.14
N GLN A 20 -19.06 -16.04 -9.39
CA GLN A 20 -19.20 -17.50 -9.36
C GLN A 20 -17.83 -18.18 -9.15
N ALA A 21 -17.82 -19.45 -8.71
CA ALA A 21 -16.62 -20.28 -8.70
C ALA A 21 -16.06 -20.40 -10.14
N ASN A 22 -14.77 -20.14 -10.33
CA ASN A 22 -14.05 -20.15 -11.64
C ASN A 22 -14.28 -18.93 -12.55
N VAL A 23 -14.87 -17.84 -12.07
CA VAL A 23 -14.93 -16.58 -12.82
C VAL A 23 -13.84 -15.64 -12.31
N THR A 24 -13.20 -14.90 -13.23
CA THR A 24 -12.19 -13.88 -12.93
C THR A 24 -12.72 -12.89 -11.90
N GLU A 25 -11.93 -12.60 -10.87
CA GLU A 25 -12.29 -11.61 -9.84
C GLU A 25 -12.55 -10.25 -10.51
N VAL A 26 -13.74 -9.71 -10.31
CA VAL A 26 -14.09 -8.36 -10.75
C VAL A 26 -13.92 -7.42 -9.57
N MET A 27 -13.08 -6.41 -9.74
CA MET A 27 -12.97 -5.30 -8.79
C MET A 27 -13.83 -4.14 -9.29
N ASN A 28 -14.76 -3.71 -8.45
CA ASN A 28 -15.59 -2.54 -8.72
C ASN A 28 -15.10 -1.38 -7.86
N VAL A 29 -14.78 -0.26 -8.50
CA VAL A 29 -14.37 0.97 -7.81
C VAL A 29 -15.61 1.82 -7.56
N ILE A 30 -15.85 2.15 -6.30
CA ILE A 30 -16.95 3.01 -5.88
C ILE A 30 -16.34 4.32 -5.37
N GLY A 31 -16.64 5.41 -6.02
CA GLY A 31 -16.08 6.75 -5.76
C GLY A 31 -15.47 7.35 -7.01
N ASP A 32 -15.26 8.65 -6.99
CA ASP A 32 -14.64 9.38 -8.09
C ASP A 32 -13.12 9.35 -7.97
N VAL A 33 -12.45 8.70 -8.93
CA VAL A 33 -10.98 8.56 -8.98
C VAL A 33 -10.37 9.17 -10.25
N GLU A 34 -11.22 9.68 -11.17
CA GLU A 34 -10.76 10.22 -12.43
C GLU A 34 -9.80 11.42 -12.24
N GLY A 35 -8.65 11.35 -12.86
CA GLY A 35 -7.59 12.38 -12.79
C GLY A 35 -6.91 12.51 -11.42
N LYS A 36 -7.28 11.70 -10.42
CA LYS A 36 -6.75 11.78 -9.06
C LYS A 36 -5.54 10.84 -8.84
N THR A 37 -4.71 11.20 -7.86
CA THR A 37 -3.72 10.27 -7.29
C THR A 37 -4.42 9.41 -6.24
N CYS A 38 -4.46 8.11 -6.46
CA CYS A 38 -5.05 7.15 -5.54
C CYS A 38 -3.98 6.54 -4.64
N ILE A 39 -4.27 6.50 -3.34
CA ILE A 39 -3.38 5.92 -2.32
C ILE A 39 -4.04 4.65 -1.78
N ILE A 40 -3.38 3.51 -1.97
CA ILE A 40 -3.76 2.23 -1.35
C ILE A 40 -2.91 2.06 -0.09
N VAL A 41 -3.55 1.76 1.04
CA VAL A 41 -2.85 1.51 2.31
C VAL A 41 -3.23 0.12 2.81
N ASP A 42 -2.23 -0.69 3.11
CA ASP A 42 -2.42 -2.01 3.69
C ASP A 42 -1.29 -2.31 4.68
N ASP A 43 -1.47 -3.30 5.54
CA ASP A 43 -0.46 -3.69 6.54
C ASP A 43 0.58 -4.65 5.94
N ILE A 44 0.18 -5.52 5.02
CA ILE A 44 1.05 -6.57 4.50
C ILE A 44 0.83 -6.80 2.99
N VAL A 45 1.92 -7.00 2.27
CA VAL A 45 1.90 -7.49 0.90
C VAL A 45 2.67 -8.81 0.81
N ASP A 46 1.96 -9.87 0.39
CA ASP A 46 2.55 -11.19 0.18
C ASP A 46 2.85 -11.43 -1.31
N THR A 47 1.93 -11.97 -2.08
CA THR A 47 2.12 -12.27 -3.52
C THR A 47 1.79 -11.10 -4.45
N ALA A 48 1.34 -9.98 -3.91
CA ALA A 48 0.95 -8.76 -4.60
C ALA A 48 -0.21 -8.87 -5.63
N GLY A 49 -0.83 -10.05 -5.78
CA GLY A 49 -1.87 -10.26 -6.79
C GLY A 49 -3.06 -9.31 -6.63
N THR A 50 -3.70 -9.32 -5.46
CA THR A 50 -4.87 -8.46 -5.15
C THR A 50 -4.55 -6.98 -5.33
N LEU A 51 -3.38 -6.54 -4.88
CA LEU A 51 -2.94 -5.16 -4.93
C LEU A 51 -2.69 -4.68 -6.37
N CYS A 52 -2.07 -5.52 -7.20
CA CYS A 52 -1.86 -5.21 -8.61
C CYS A 52 -3.19 -5.13 -9.37
N THR A 53 -4.14 -6.05 -9.10
CA THR A 53 -5.48 -6.00 -9.70
C THR A 53 -6.26 -4.76 -9.25
N ALA A 54 -6.12 -4.35 -8.00
CA ALA A 54 -6.70 -3.10 -7.50
C ALA A 54 -6.14 -1.87 -8.22
N ALA A 55 -4.83 -1.82 -8.43
CA ALA A 55 -4.20 -0.74 -9.19
C ALA A 55 -4.66 -0.69 -10.65
N GLU A 56 -4.84 -1.84 -11.29
CA GLU A 56 -5.40 -1.93 -12.64
C GLU A 56 -6.83 -1.39 -12.71
N ALA A 57 -7.69 -1.76 -11.74
CA ALA A 57 -9.06 -1.26 -11.67
C ALA A 57 -9.11 0.25 -11.49
N LEU A 58 -8.30 0.82 -10.58
CA LEU A 58 -8.21 2.26 -10.39
C LEU A 58 -7.74 2.99 -11.67
N LYS A 59 -6.74 2.46 -12.36
CA LYS A 59 -6.27 3.01 -13.63
C LYS A 59 -7.31 2.92 -14.74
N ALA A 60 -8.11 1.85 -14.78
CA ALA A 60 -9.20 1.70 -15.74
C ALA A 60 -10.30 2.76 -15.54
N GLU A 61 -10.56 3.15 -14.28
CA GLU A 61 -11.49 4.23 -13.90
C GLU A 61 -10.85 5.64 -14.00
N GLY A 62 -9.69 5.77 -14.64
CA GLY A 62 -9.08 7.07 -14.96
C GLY A 62 -8.19 7.65 -13.87
N ALA A 63 -7.76 6.88 -12.87
CA ALA A 63 -6.80 7.38 -11.88
C ALA A 63 -5.49 7.82 -12.55
N LYS A 64 -5.04 9.03 -12.25
CA LYS A 64 -3.79 9.60 -12.77
C LYS A 64 -2.57 8.82 -12.28
N GLU A 65 -2.53 8.55 -10.99
CA GLU A 65 -1.44 7.85 -10.32
C GLU A 65 -2.00 6.90 -9.26
N VAL A 66 -1.38 5.73 -9.09
CA VAL A 66 -1.71 4.77 -8.03
C VAL A 66 -0.45 4.47 -7.23
N VAL A 67 -0.46 4.81 -5.96
CA VAL A 67 0.64 4.63 -5.01
C VAL A 67 0.19 3.73 -3.88
N CYS A 68 1.03 2.79 -3.46
CA CYS A 68 0.75 1.94 -2.31
C CYS A 68 1.68 2.26 -1.14
N TYR A 69 1.13 2.26 0.07
CA TYR A 69 1.87 2.32 1.33
C TYR A 69 1.62 1.04 2.11
N ILE A 70 2.67 0.26 2.32
CA ILE A 70 2.58 -1.07 2.93
C ILE A 70 3.59 -1.16 4.07
N THR A 71 3.15 -1.66 5.22
CA THR A 71 4.07 -1.83 6.36
C THR A 71 5.00 -3.02 6.13
N HIS A 72 4.47 -4.22 5.85
CA HIS A 72 5.25 -5.44 5.81
C HIS A 72 5.37 -6.00 4.39
N ALA A 73 6.56 -5.88 3.80
CA ALA A 73 6.87 -6.36 2.46
C ALA A 73 7.39 -7.81 2.48
N VAL A 74 6.48 -8.80 2.50
CA VAL A 74 6.85 -10.23 2.47
C VAL A 74 7.38 -10.62 1.10
N PHE A 75 6.70 -10.21 0.03
CA PHE A 75 7.08 -10.43 -1.36
C PHE A 75 7.35 -11.90 -1.72
N SER A 76 6.41 -12.78 -1.38
CA SER A 76 6.51 -14.19 -1.72
C SER A 76 6.26 -14.47 -3.20
N GLY A 77 6.89 -15.54 -3.69
CA GLY A 77 6.67 -16.05 -5.03
C GLY A 77 6.88 -14.98 -6.12
N PRO A 78 5.93 -14.80 -7.06
CA PRO A 78 6.08 -13.87 -8.19
C PRO A 78 5.75 -12.41 -7.86
N ALA A 79 5.82 -11.99 -6.59
CA ALA A 79 5.39 -10.64 -6.16
C ALA A 79 6.11 -9.53 -6.91
N ILE A 80 7.44 -9.60 -7.03
CA ILE A 80 8.26 -8.56 -7.67
C ILE A 80 7.97 -8.46 -9.15
N GLU A 81 7.85 -9.59 -9.85
CA GLU A 81 7.47 -9.63 -11.27
C GLU A 81 6.10 -9.00 -11.50
N ARG A 82 5.12 -9.33 -10.65
CA ARG A 82 3.76 -8.77 -10.72
C ARG A 82 3.77 -7.25 -10.51
N ILE A 83 4.49 -6.77 -9.50
CA ILE A 83 4.62 -5.35 -9.22
C ILE A 83 5.27 -4.64 -10.41
N ALA A 84 6.37 -5.16 -10.95
CA ALA A 84 7.06 -4.57 -12.08
C ALA A 84 6.17 -4.48 -13.33
N ALA A 85 5.38 -5.52 -13.61
CA ALA A 85 4.47 -5.59 -14.76
C ALA A 85 3.14 -4.84 -14.56
N SER A 86 2.76 -4.52 -13.33
CA SER A 86 1.46 -3.92 -12.99
C SER A 86 1.32 -2.47 -13.44
N LYS A 87 0.11 -1.92 -13.31
CA LYS A 87 -0.18 -0.49 -13.51
C LYS A 87 0.09 0.37 -12.28
N LEU A 88 0.62 -0.23 -11.21
CA LEU A 88 1.07 0.51 -10.04
C LEU A 88 2.23 1.44 -10.40
N ASP A 89 2.15 2.70 -9.98
CA ASP A 89 3.21 3.67 -10.23
C ASP A 89 4.32 3.57 -9.18
N ARG A 90 3.96 3.47 -7.90
CA ARG A 90 4.92 3.37 -6.79
C ARG A 90 4.38 2.51 -5.66
N MET A 91 5.28 1.77 -5.02
CA MET A 91 5.05 1.04 -3.79
C MET A 91 6.06 1.47 -2.73
N ILE A 92 5.58 2.07 -1.68
CA ILE A 92 6.38 2.46 -0.53
C ILE A 92 6.20 1.42 0.56
N VAL A 93 7.28 0.82 1.00
CA VAL A 93 7.28 -0.21 2.06
C VAL A 93 8.20 0.21 3.20
N THR A 94 7.99 -0.33 4.38
CA THR A 94 8.89 -0.09 5.49
C THR A 94 10.03 -1.12 5.53
N ASP A 95 11.01 -0.91 6.39
CA ASP A 95 12.16 -1.79 6.60
C ASP A 95 11.92 -2.85 7.69
N THR A 96 10.68 -3.15 8.03
CA THR A 96 10.32 -4.23 8.96
C THR A 96 10.75 -5.61 8.46
N ILE A 97 10.85 -5.77 7.13
CA ILE A 97 11.35 -6.98 6.46
C ILE A 97 12.44 -6.52 5.49
N PRO A 98 13.66 -7.10 5.52
CA PRO A 98 14.71 -6.77 4.58
C PRO A 98 14.31 -7.08 3.14
N LEU A 99 14.53 -6.13 2.24
CA LEU A 99 14.27 -6.34 0.81
C LEU A 99 15.32 -7.25 0.18
N SER A 100 14.88 -8.18 -0.67
CA SER A 100 15.76 -8.96 -1.54
C SER A 100 16.51 -8.07 -2.54
N ALA A 101 17.57 -8.59 -3.16
CA ALA A 101 18.28 -7.87 -4.22
C ALA A 101 17.38 -7.52 -5.40
N GLU A 102 16.46 -8.43 -5.75
CA GLU A 102 15.47 -8.26 -6.81
C GLU A 102 14.48 -7.13 -6.48
N ALA A 103 13.94 -7.11 -5.24
CA ALA A 103 13.05 -6.05 -4.79
C ALA A 103 13.74 -4.67 -4.79
N LYS A 104 15.01 -4.60 -4.38
CA LYS A 104 15.82 -3.38 -4.43
C LYS A 104 16.10 -2.89 -5.85
N ALA A 105 16.17 -3.80 -6.82
CA ALA A 105 16.38 -3.47 -8.23
C ALA A 105 15.08 -3.01 -8.93
N CYS A 106 13.91 -3.27 -8.35
CA CYS A 106 12.64 -2.84 -8.91
C CYS A 106 12.44 -1.33 -8.73
N ASN A 107 12.36 -0.60 -9.85
CA ASN A 107 12.23 0.86 -9.87
C ASN A 107 10.92 1.41 -9.30
N LYS A 108 9.94 0.54 -9.02
CA LYS A 108 8.65 0.91 -8.41
C LYS A 108 8.64 0.76 -6.89
N ILE A 109 9.61 0.05 -6.30
CA ILE A 109 9.65 -0.25 -4.88
C ILE A 109 10.59 0.71 -4.16
N PHE A 110 10.08 1.39 -3.15
CA PHE A 110 10.81 2.35 -2.33
C PHE A 110 10.71 1.94 -0.86
N GLN A 111 11.83 1.97 -0.14
CA GLN A 111 11.86 1.58 1.27
C GLN A 111 12.02 2.81 2.16
N LEU A 112 11.18 2.88 3.21
CA LEU A 112 11.27 3.87 4.28
C LEU A 112 11.75 3.19 5.56
N SER A 113 12.72 3.80 6.25
CA SER A 113 13.13 3.31 7.55
C SER A 113 12.17 3.73 8.65
N LEU A 114 11.92 2.81 9.59
CA LEU A 114 11.18 3.03 10.82
C LEU A 114 12.09 3.37 12.01
N ASP A 115 13.40 3.54 11.79
CA ASP A 115 14.39 3.75 12.84
C ASP A 115 14.01 4.87 13.82
N ARG A 116 13.63 6.04 13.30
CA ARG A 116 13.23 7.20 14.11
C ARG A 116 11.96 6.94 14.89
N LEU A 117 10.96 6.32 14.26
CA LEU A 117 9.69 6.01 14.91
C LEU A 117 9.91 5.02 16.06
N LEU A 118 10.70 3.97 15.83
CA LEU A 118 11.01 2.98 16.83
C LEU A 118 11.89 3.55 17.95
N ALA A 119 12.93 4.32 17.63
CA ALA A 119 13.77 4.97 18.62
C ALA A 119 12.98 5.90 19.54
N GLU A 120 12.11 6.73 18.98
CA GLU A 120 11.25 7.62 19.74
C GLU A 120 10.23 6.85 20.60
N SER A 121 9.68 5.77 20.08
CA SER A 121 8.76 4.90 20.84
C SER A 121 9.47 4.29 22.04
N ILE A 122 10.68 3.76 21.87
CA ILE A 122 11.50 3.19 22.95
C ILE A 122 11.85 4.27 23.99
N ARG A 123 12.28 5.46 23.56
CA ARG A 123 12.58 6.57 24.45
C ARG A 123 11.35 6.94 25.30
N ARG A 124 10.17 7.04 24.70
CA ARG A 124 8.93 7.37 25.40
C ARG A 124 8.55 6.31 26.43
N VAL A 125 8.64 5.03 26.05
CA VAL A 125 8.38 3.93 27.01
C VAL A 125 9.34 4.01 28.20
N SER A 126 10.63 4.22 27.94
CA SER A 126 11.64 4.34 28.99
C SER A 126 11.41 5.53 29.94
N ASN A 127 10.83 6.61 29.42
CA ASN A 127 10.56 7.84 30.20
C ASN A 127 9.12 7.91 30.71
N GLU A 128 8.32 6.84 30.59
CA GLU A 128 6.91 6.80 30.99
C GLU A 128 6.04 7.87 30.26
N GLU A 129 6.45 8.25 29.05
CA GLU A 129 5.72 9.21 28.21
C GLU A 129 4.68 8.49 27.31
N SER A 130 3.66 9.22 26.86
CA SER A 130 2.60 8.69 25.99
C SER A 130 3.09 8.42 24.58
N ILE A 131 3.02 7.16 24.10
CA ILE A 131 3.26 6.79 22.70
C ILE A 131 2.15 7.33 21.79
N SER A 132 0.89 7.31 22.24
CA SER A 132 -0.24 7.76 21.42
C SER A 132 -0.16 9.24 21.02
N ALA A 133 0.60 10.05 21.75
CA ALA A 133 0.84 11.45 21.42
C ALA A 133 1.67 11.64 20.12
N MET A 134 2.36 10.58 19.65
CA MET A 134 3.13 10.62 18.39
C MET A 134 2.22 10.59 17.14
N PHE A 135 0.95 10.20 17.29
CA PHE A 135 0.01 9.97 16.21
C PHE A 135 -1.20 10.94 16.24
N ARG A 136 -1.04 12.07 16.89
CA ARG A 136 -2.07 13.13 17.01
C ARG A 136 -1.70 14.33 16.16
#